data_792c910377e635663d41271a5f25a3fa
#
_entry.id   792c910377e635663d41271a5f25a3fa
#
_cell.length_a   1.000
_cell.length_b   1.000
_cell.length_c   1.000
_cell.angle_alpha   90.00
_cell.angle_beta   90.00
_cell.angle_gamma   90.00
#
_symmetry.space_group_name_H-M   'P 1'
#
loop_
_entity.id
_entity.type
_entity.pdbx_description
1 polymer ?
#
loop_
_entity_poly.entity_id
_entity_poly.type
_entity_poly.pdbx_seq_one_letter_code
_entity_poly.pdbx_strand_id
1 'polypeptide(L)'
;AYNEAESFTTAGCTPEDVLQLMTTIDRRFMAGLAYFLGARKLRCGVIRVGNGIPELQWDTIRRIGPTGCIVVPSFLTKLVAYAEEHGIDYRRSSLRRAICIGEALRDTAFGNNTLGAKITELWPELELFSTYASTEMQTSITECGHHCGGHVPADLILVELLDEQNNPVAEGEEGEVVITTLGVRGMPLLRFRTGDICIGYTERCACGRGTMRLSSVIGRKGQMIKFKGTTLYPPALYDILENIPGVSNYIIEVFTGSLGTDQIVLRIGSARRDEAFEKEIKDTFRSKVRVAPEVVFEPVEYIAKKQMPQMSRKQIKFVDLREQTK
;
A
#
# COMPACT_ATOMS: atom_id res chain seq x y z
N ALA A 1 -2.55 -19.67 -8.58
CA ALA A 1 -1.88 -20.55 -7.60
C ALA A 1 -0.36 -20.42 -7.67
N TYR A 2 0.25 -20.60 -8.85
CA TYR A 2 1.71 -20.53 -9.04
C TYR A 2 2.26 -19.17 -8.61
N ASN A 3 1.74 -18.08 -9.16
CA ASN A 3 2.14 -16.72 -8.82
C ASN A 3 2.18 -16.46 -7.30
N GLU A 4 1.12 -16.80 -6.58
CA GLU A 4 1.08 -16.54 -5.13
C GLU A 4 2.01 -17.48 -4.33
N ALA A 5 2.24 -18.71 -4.81
CA ALA A 5 3.24 -19.57 -4.20
C ALA A 5 4.65 -18.99 -4.34
N GLU A 6 5.00 -18.44 -5.51
CA GLU A 6 6.27 -17.73 -5.74
C GLU A 6 6.37 -16.44 -4.89
N SER A 7 5.27 -15.67 -4.77
CA SER A 7 5.19 -14.51 -3.89
C SER A 7 5.50 -14.88 -2.43
N PHE A 8 4.87 -15.94 -1.92
CA PHE A 8 5.08 -16.41 -0.55
C PHE A 8 6.51 -16.95 -0.34
N THR A 9 7.02 -17.71 -1.31
CA THR A 9 8.42 -18.19 -1.29
C THR A 9 9.39 -17.01 -1.31
N THR A 10 9.09 -15.94 -2.04
CA THR A 10 9.92 -14.73 -2.07
C THR A 10 9.93 -14.04 -0.72
N ALA A 11 8.80 -13.99 -0.01
CA ALA A 11 8.70 -13.53 1.36
C ALA A 11 9.25 -14.52 2.40
N GLY A 12 9.88 -15.63 1.97
CA GLY A 12 10.51 -16.62 2.85
C GLY A 12 9.54 -17.60 3.50
N CYS A 13 8.31 -17.74 2.99
CA CYS A 13 7.39 -18.77 3.47
C CYS A 13 7.81 -20.16 2.96
N THR A 14 7.57 -21.16 3.77
CA THR A 14 7.92 -22.57 3.56
C THR A 14 6.70 -23.48 3.77
N PRO A 15 6.76 -24.77 3.42
CA PRO A 15 5.68 -25.72 3.71
C PRO A 15 5.34 -25.88 5.20
N GLU A 16 6.25 -25.54 6.10
CA GLU A 16 6.05 -25.60 7.56
C GLU A 16 5.21 -24.43 8.09
N ASP A 17 5.02 -23.38 7.30
CA ASP A 17 4.25 -22.22 7.70
C ASP A 17 2.74 -22.48 7.71
N VAL A 18 2.04 -21.75 8.55
CA VAL A 18 0.58 -21.65 8.57
C VAL A 18 0.20 -20.19 8.33
N LEU A 19 -0.48 -19.93 7.22
CA LEU A 19 -0.83 -18.57 6.80
C LEU A 19 -2.29 -18.23 7.13
N GLN A 20 -2.51 -17.16 7.88
CA GLN A 20 -3.84 -16.63 8.15
C GLN A 20 -4.21 -15.58 7.10
N LEU A 21 -5.30 -15.83 6.36
CA LEU A 21 -5.82 -14.88 5.38
C LEU A 21 -6.73 -13.87 6.08
N MET A 22 -6.22 -12.66 6.31
CA MET A 22 -6.95 -11.53 6.89
C MET A 22 -7.55 -10.66 5.78
N THR A 23 -7.92 -11.28 4.67
CA THR A 23 -8.47 -10.64 3.47
C THR A 23 -9.75 -11.33 3.05
N THR A 24 -10.60 -10.59 2.34
CA THR A 24 -11.84 -11.15 1.74
C THR A 24 -11.52 -12.26 0.74
N ILE A 25 -12.26 -13.37 0.80
CA ILE A 25 -12.18 -14.45 -0.20
C ILE A 25 -13.40 -14.42 -1.12
N ASP A 26 -14.47 -13.82 -0.65
CA ASP A 26 -15.76 -13.63 -1.33
C ASP A 26 -15.89 -12.23 -1.98
N ARG A 27 -17.10 -11.83 -2.30
CA ARG A 27 -17.46 -10.49 -2.81
C ARG A 27 -16.72 -10.07 -4.07
N ARG A 28 -16.50 -11.02 -4.99
CA ARG A 28 -15.81 -10.79 -6.28
C ARG A 28 -14.35 -10.33 -6.10
N PHE A 29 -13.73 -10.62 -4.95
CA PHE A 29 -12.33 -10.34 -4.71
C PHE A 29 -11.47 -11.56 -5.03
N MET A 30 -10.88 -11.58 -6.23
CA MET A 30 -10.11 -12.74 -6.72
C MET A 30 -8.86 -13.02 -5.89
N ALA A 31 -8.20 -11.99 -5.38
CA ALA A 31 -6.92 -12.14 -4.69
C ALA A 31 -7.01 -13.07 -3.47
N GLY A 32 -8.07 -12.99 -2.67
CA GLY A 32 -8.23 -13.89 -1.52
C GLY A 32 -8.27 -15.37 -1.90
N LEU A 33 -8.94 -15.72 -3.01
CA LEU A 33 -8.91 -17.07 -3.56
C LEU A 33 -7.53 -17.42 -4.10
N ALA A 34 -6.86 -16.49 -4.77
CA ALA A 34 -5.51 -16.69 -5.29
C ALA A 34 -4.52 -17.00 -4.16
N TYR A 35 -4.57 -16.26 -3.05
CA TYR A 35 -3.75 -16.51 -1.86
C TYR A 35 -3.99 -17.92 -1.27
N PHE A 36 -5.25 -18.31 -1.13
CA PHE A 36 -5.59 -19.65 -0.68
C PHE A 36 -4.99 -20.74 -1.58
N LEU A 37 -5.12 -20.58 -2.90
CA LEU A 37 -4.58 -21.52 -3.88
C LEU A 37 -3.04 -21.51 -3.92
N GLY A 38 -2.42 -20.33 -3.67
CA GLY A 38 -0.96 -20.20 -3.54
C GLY A 38 -0.42 -20.94 -2.33
N ALA A 39 -1.05 -20.76 -1.17
CA ALA A 39 -0.69 -21.48 0.04
C ALA A 39 -0.80 -23.01 -0.14
N ARG A 40 -1.89 -23.48 -0.76
CA ARG A 40 -2.04 -24.91 -1.11
C ARG A 40 -0.92 -25.41 -2.04
N LYS A 41 -0.53 -24.60 -3.03
CA LYS A 41 0.55 -24.98 -3.96
C LYS A 41 1.90 -25.02 -3.26
N LEU A 42 2.16 -24.09 -2.34
CA LEU A 42 3.34 -24.11 -1.49
C LEU A 42 3.31 -25.27 -0.47
N ARG A 43 2.15 -25.88 -0.25
CA ARG A 43 1.88 -26.94 0.74
C ARG A 43 1.94 -26.46 2.18
N CYS A 44 1.85 -25.18 2.44
CA CYS A 44 1.72 -24.65 3.79
C CYS A 44 0.27 -24.71 4.28
N GLY A 45 0.08 -24.62 5.61
CA GLY A 45 -1.24 -24.49 6.20
C GLY A 45 -1.89 -23.16 5.81
N VAL A 46 -3.22 -23.13 5.68
CA VAL A 46 -3.95 -21.88 5.36
C VAL A 46 -5.27 -21.81 6.10
N ILE A 47 -5.49 -20.67 6.77
CA ILE A 47 -6.68 -20.38 7.56
C ILE A 47 -7.44 -19.22 6.90
N ARG A 48 -8.72 -19.44 6.62
CA ARG A 48 -9.60 -18.44 6.00
C ARG A 48 -10.41 -17.73 7.07
N VAL A 49 -9.92 -16.61 7.59
CA VAL A 49 -10.64 -15.80 8.60
C VAL A 49 -11.45 -14.69 7.95
N GLY A 50 -10.95 -14.16 6.84
CA GLY A 50 -11.54 -12.98 6.19
C GLY A 50 -10.99 -11.67 6.75
N ASN A 51 -11.54 -10.56 6.27
CA ASN A 51 -11.10 -9.22 6.68
C ASN A 51 -11.92 -8.68 7.87
N GLY A 52 -11.33 -7.73 8.59
CA GLY A 52 -11.97 -7.06 9.73
C GLY A 52 -12.06 -7.95 10.98
N ILE A 53 -12.90 -7.56 11.92
CA ILE A 53 -13.20 -8.25 13.18
C ILE A 53 -11.93 -8.68 13.95
N PRO A 54 -11.24 -7.75 14.63
CA PRO A 54 -9.99 -8.04 15.35
C PRO A 54 -10.12 -9.19 16.38
N GLU A 55 -11.27 -9.29 17.04
CA GLU A 55 -11.57 -10.36 17.98
C GLU A 55 -11.41 -11.75 17.33
N LEU A 56 -12.02 -11.96 16.16
CA LEU A 56 -11.95 -13.22 15.43
C LEU A 56 -10.53 -13.55 14.96
N GLN A 57 -9.76 -12.51 14.55
CA GLN A 57 -8.37 -12.69 14.17
C GLN A 57 -7.54 -13.20 15.37
N TRP A 58 -7.69 -12.56 16.53
CA TRP A 58 -6.95 -12.95 17.74
C TRP A 58 -7.40 -14.29 18.30
N ASP A 59 -8.69 -14.61 18.25
CA ASP A 59 -9.17 -15.94 18.64
C ASP A 59 -8.50 -17.02 17.79
N THR A 60 -8.42 -16.81 16.48
CA THR A 60 -7.77 -17.73 15.55
C THR A 60 -6.27 -17.83 15.81
N ILE A 61 -5.57 -16.71 16.01
CA ILE A 61 -4.12 -16.70 16.30
C ILE A 61 -3.83 -17.52 17.56
N ARG A 62 -4.62 -17.33 18.62
CA ARG A 62 -4.41 -18.06 19.88
C ARG A 62 -4.69 -19.55 19.80
N ARG A 63 -5.71 -19.95 19.03
CA ARG A 63 -6.13 -21.36 18.94
C ARG A 63 -5.30 -22.20 17.97
N ILE A 64 -4.87 -21.60 16.87
CA ILE A 64 -4.25 -22.36 15.76
C ILE A 64 -2.75 -22.09 15.66
N GLY A 65 -2.29 -20.91 16.07
CA GLY A 65 -0.87 -20.54 16.03
C GLY A 65 -0.32 -20.32 14.61
N PRO A 66 -0.96 -19.48 13.74
CA PRO A 66 -0.40 -19.18 12.43
C PRO A 66 0.96 -18.49 12.56
N THR A 67 1.88 -18.80 11.64
CA THR A 67 3.23 -18.25 11.61
C THR A 67 3.31 -16.99 10.75
N GLY A 68 2.38 -16.83 9.80
CA GLY A 68 2.30 -15.66 8.94
C GLY A 68 0.87 -15.25 8.63
N CYS A 69 0.70 -14.06 8.07
CA CYS A 69 -0.60 -13.56 7.62
C CYS A 69 -0.50 -12.81 6.30
N ILE A 70 -1.61 -12.78 5.54
CA ILE A 70 -1.79 -11.89 4.39
C ILE A 70 -2.77 -10.80 4.82
N VAL A 71 -2.36 -9.56 4.78
CA VAL A 71 -3.06 -8.47 5.45
C VAL A 71 -2.88 -7.12 4.75
N VAL A 72 -3.86 -6.22 4.91
CA VAL A 72 -3.68 -4.80 4.59
C VAL A 72 -2.97 -4.14 5.77
N PRO A 73 -1.84 -3.42 5.56
CA PRO A 73 -1.01 -2.88 6.65
C PRO A 73 -1.76 -2.10 7.72
N SER A 74 -2.64 -1.20 7.32
CA SER A 74 -3.43 -0.39 8.29
C SER A 74 -4.33 -1.22 9.20
N PHE A 75 -4.62 -2.47 8.85
CA PHE A 75 -5.38 -3.36 9.72
C PHE A 75 -4.52 -3.90 10.88
N LEU A 76 -3.20 -4.02 10.71
CA LEU A 76 -2.30 -4.42 11.78
C LEU A 76 -2.34 -3.44 12.96
N THR A 77 -2.43 -2.14 12.70
CA THR A 77 -2.55 -1.14 13.77
C THR A 77 -3.86 -1.29 14.57
N LYS A 78 -4.95 -1.70 13.89
CA LYS A 78 -6.23 -2.01 14.55
C LYS A 78 -6.15 -3.30 15.38
N LEU A 79 -5.41 -4.30 14.89
CA LEU A 79 -5.17 -5.53 15.67
C LEU A 79 -4.39 -5.24 16.93
N VAL A 80 -3.34 -4.40 16.85
CA VAL A 80 -2.56 -3.99 18.03
C VAL A 80 -3.43 -3.23 19.02
N ALA A 81 -4.18 -2.21 18.56
CA ALA A 81 -5.06 -1.43 19.44
C ALA A 81 -6.08 -2.31 20.17
N TYR A 82 -6.69 -3.26 19.46
CA TYR A 82 -7.60 -4.23 20.06
C TYR A 82 -6.89 -5.11 21.10
N ALA A 83 -5.68 -5.57 20.79
CA ALA A 83 -4.89 -6.42 21.69
C ALA A 83 -4.54 -5.69 22.99
N GLU A 84 -4.13 -4.42 22.89
CA GLU A 84 -3.84 -3.56 24.04
C GLU A 84 -5.08 -3.34 24.91
N GLU A 85 -6.23 -3.03 24.30
CA GLU A 85 -7.50 -2.85 25.00
C GLU A 85 -7.96 -4.11 25.76
N HIS A 86 -7.64 -5.29 25.21
CA HIS A 86 -8.09 -6.60 25.77
C HIS A 86 -6.98 -7.36 26.49
N GLY A 87 -5.82 -6.75 26.75
CA GLY A 87 -4.71 -7.37 27.49
C GLY A 87 -4.10 -8.58 26.78
N ILE A 88 -4.10 -8.60 25.45
CA ILE A 88 -3.50 -9.66 24.63
C ILE A 88 -2.03 -9.34 24.40
N ASP A 89 -1.14 -10.24 24.80
CA ASP A 89 0.29 -10.13 24.51
C ASP A 89 0.57 -10.50 23.04
N TYR A 90 0.37 -9.53 22.14
CA TYR A 90 0.52 -9.72 20.70
C TYR A 90 1.98 -9.95 20.28
N ARG A 91 2.96 -9.42 21.03
CA ARG A 91 4.39 -9.60 20.74
C ARG A 91 4.84 -11.04 20.93
N ARG A 92 4.20 -11.77 21.84
CA ARG A 92 4.42 -13.21 22.05
C ARG A 92 3.53 -14.11 21.21
N SER A 93 2.73 -13.55 20.30
CA SER A 93 1.93 -14.37 19.38
C SER A 93 2.82 -15.23 18.49
N SER A 94 2.21 -16.17 17.76
CA SER A 94 2.91 -17.03 16.81
C SER A 94 3.29 -16.33 15.51
N LEU A 95 2.67 -15.18 15.20
CA LEU A 95 2.92 -14.44 13.97
C LEU A 95 4.36 -13.89 13.92
N ARG A 96 5.04 -14.16 12.81
CA ARG A 96 6.39 -13.69 12.51
C ARG A 96 6.49 -12.96 11.19
N ARG A 97 5.56 -13.21 10.26
CA ARG A 97 5.56 -12.68 8.90
C ARG A 97 4.22 -12.07 8.54
N ALA A 98 4.22 -10.88 7.96
CA ALA A 98 3.05 -10.25 7.36
C ALA A 98 3.32 -9.94 5.89
N ILE A 99 2.60 -10.61 4.99
CA ILE A 99 2.60 -10.30 3.56
C ILE A 99 1.56 -9.21 3.36
N CYS A 100 2.06 -8.01 3.11
CA CYS A 100 1.29 -6.78 3.13
C CYS A 100 0.86 -6.38 1.72
N ILE A 101 -0.44 -6.18 1.55
CA ILE A 101 -1.08 -5.90 0.27
C ILE A 101 -1.91 -4.61 0.31
N GLY A 102 -2.01 -3.96 -0.85
CA GLY A 102 -2.97 -2.87 -1.06
C GLY A 102 -2.60 -1.51 -0.50
N GLU A 103 -1.56 -1.41 0.33
CA GLU A 103 -1.00 -0.16 0.85
C GLU A 103 0.53 -0.23 0.83
N ALA A 104 1.20 0.91 0.56
CA ALA A 104 2.64 0.96 0.58
C ALA A 104 3.20 0.92 2.02
N LEU A 105 4.32 0.23 2.21
CA LEU A 105 5.07 0.15 3.46
C LEU A 105 6.43 0.84 3.38
N ARG A 106 6.96 1.01 2.17
CA ARG A 106 8.30 1.54 1.93
C ARG A 106 8.23 2.87 1.22
N ASP A 107 9.22 3.70 1.47
CA ASP A 107 9.55 4.86 0.64
C ASP A 107 10.38 4.45 -0.60
N THR A 108 10.79 5.42 -1.41
CA THR A 108 11.58 5.17 -2.62
C THR A 108 13.02 4.72 -2.35
N ALA A 109 13.54 4.95 -1.15
CA ALA A 109 14.85 4.49 -0.70
C ALA A 109 14.78 3.13 0.03
N PHE A 110 13.63 2.44 -0.04
CA PHE A 110 13.33 1.17 0.62
C PHE A 110 13.26 1.23 2.15
N GLY A 111 13.33 2.43 2.75
CA GLY A 111 13.02 2.65 4.15
C GLY A 111 11.54 2.44 4.45
N ASN A 112 11.21 2.22 5.71
CA ASN A 112 9.81 2.23 6.12
C ASN A 112 9.22 3.64 5.93
N ASN A 113 8.08 3.74 5.25
CA ASN A 113 7.27 4.94 5.32
C ASN A 113 6.61 5.07 6.71
N THR A 114 5.83 6.13 6.95
CA THR A 114 5.18 6.37 8.24
C THR A 114 4.40 5.17 8.75
N LEU A 115 3.60 4.53 7.90
CA LEU A 115 2.79 3.37 8.30
C LEU A 115 3.67 2.16 8.63
N GLY A 116 4.66 1.87 7.78
CA GLY A 116 5.62 0.79 8.00
C GLY A 116 6.43 0.99 9.28
N ALA A 117 6.93 2.22 9.53
CA ALA A 117 7.66 2.57 10.74
C ALA A 117 6.81 2.39 12.00
N LYS A 118 5.57 2.89 11.98
CA LYS A 118 4.62 2.74 13.07
C LYS A 118 4.33 1.27 13.40
N ILE A 119 4.10 0.43 12.40
CA ILE A 119 3.82 -0.99 12.63
C ILE A 119 5.05 -1.69 13.20
N THR A 120 6.25 -1.39 12.66
CA THR A 120 7.51 -1.98 13.14
C THR A 120 7.83 -1.56 14.58
N GLU A 121 7.53 -0.32 14.96
CA GLU A 121 7.66 0.16 16.34
C GLU A 121 6.70 -0.56 17.30
N LEU A 122 5.45 -0.69 16.92
CA LEU A 122 4.43 -1.36 17.73
C LEU A 122 4.71 -2.86 17.85
N TRP A 123 5.07 -3.52 16.75
CA TRP A 123 5.20 -4.97 16.68
C TRP A 123 6.53 -5.40 16.03
N PRO A 124 7.68 -5.20 16.70
CA PRO A 124 9.02 -5.45 16.13
C PRO A 124 9.29 -6.92 15.81
N GLU A 125 8.55 -7.85 16.41
CA GLU A 125 8.68 -9.30 16.16
C GLU A 125 7.99 -9.74 14.86
N LEU A 126 7.21 -8.85 14.22
CA LEU A 126 6.49 -9.12 12.99
C LEU A 126 7.23 -8.52 11.79
N GLU A 127 7.85 -9.37 10.97
CA GLU A 127 8.51 -8.94 9.74
C GLU A 127 7.48 -8.60 8.64
N LEU A 128 7.62 -7.41 8.04
CA LEU A 128 6.69 -6.89 7.05
C LEU A 128 7.24 -7.06 5.63
N PHE A 129 6.50 -7.70 4.75
CA PHE A 129 6.84 -7.89 3.33
C PHE A 129 5.86 -7.12 2.46
N SER A 130 6.36 -6.15 1.70
CA SER A 130 5.54 -5.38 0.76
C SER A 130 5.25 -6.17 -0.51
N THR A 131 4.03 -6.06 -1.02
CA THR A 131 3.60 -6.70 -2.26
C THR A 131 2.84 -5.72 -3.12
N TYR A 132 3.31 -5.51 -4.35
CA TYR A 132 2.61 -4.78 -5.40
C TYR A 132 1.91 -5.77 -6.33
N ALA A 133 0.60 -5.64 -6.47
CA ALA A 133 -0.22 -6.50 -7.31
C ALA A 133 -1.50 -5.80 -7.76
N SER A 134 -2.03 -6.20 -8.89
CA SER A 134 -3.37 -5.85 -9.32
C SER A 134 -4.06 -7.06 -9.97
N THR A 135 -5.39 -7.02 -10.02
CA THR A 135 -6.16 -8.09 -10.68
C THR A 135 -5.83 -8.17 -12.17
N GLU A 136 -5.57 -7.04 -12.81
CA GLU A 136 -5.22 -6.91 -14.23
C GLU A 136 -3.89 -7.60 -14.53
N MET A 137 -2.87 -7.36 -13.70
CA MET A 137 -1.54 -7.96 -13.85
C MET A 137 -1.56 -9.47 -13.64
N GLN A 138 -2.49 -9.98 -12.84
CA GLN A 138 -2.58 -11.39 -12.42
C GLN A 138 -1.27 -11.91 -11.78
N THR A 139 -0.46 -10.99 -11.28
CA THR A 139 0.90 -11.24 -10.80
C THR A 139 1.15 -10.41 -9.55
N SER A 140 1.88 -10.97 -8.62
CA SER A 140 2.33 -10.33 -7.39
C SER A 140 3.83 -10.10 -7.43
N ILE A 141 4.24 -8.86 -7.22
CA ILE A 141 5.64 -8.40 -7.16
C ILE A 141 5.96 -8.18 -5.68
N THR A 142 6.61 -9.15 -5.07
CA THR A 142 6.80 -9.23 -3.61
C THR A 142 8.27 -9.05 -3.25
N GLU A 143 8.54 -8.31 -2.17
CA GLU A 143 9.90 -8.15 -1.65
C GLU A 143 10.39 -9.42 -0.95
N CYS A 144 11.71 -9.61 -0.94
CA CYS A 144 12.39 -10.64 -0.15
C CYS A 144 12.85 -10.07 1.21
N GLY A 145 13.45 -10.90 2.07
CA GLY A 145 13.95 -10.48 3.39
C GLY A 145 15.06 -9.41 3.38
N HIS A 146 15.53 -8.96 2.22
CA HIS A 146 16.42 -7.79 2.13
C HIS A 146 15.67 -6.47 1.98
N HIS A 147 14.34 -6.51 1.79
CA HIS A 147 13.45 -5.34 1.74
C HIS A 147 13.88 -4.23 0.77
N CYS A 148 14.53 -4.58 -0.34
CA CYS A 148 15.05 -3.65 -1.32
C CYS A 148 14.26 -3.66 -2.64
N GLY A 149 12.94 -3.66 -2.55
CA GLY A 149 11.99 -3.66 -3.65
C GLY A 149 11.41 -5.04 -3.98
N GLY A 150 10.25 -5.03 -4.62
CA GLY A 150 9.54 -6.24 -5.03
C GLY A 150 10.18 -6.89 -6.27
N HIS A 151 10.40 -8.20 -6.23
CA HIS A 151 10.93 -8.97 -7.35
C HIS A 151 9.88 -9.22 -8.42
N VAL A 152 10.18 -8.87 -9.67
CA VAL A 152 9.34 -9.18 -10.83
C VAL A 152 9.47 -10.66 -11.18
N PRO A 153 8.40 -11.47 -11.17
CA PRO A 153 8.45 -12.85 -11.65
C PRO A 153 8.47 -12.85 -13.18
N ALA A 154 9.67 -12.91 -13.77
CA ALA A 154 9.91 -12.69 -15.21
C ALA A 154 9.32 -13.80 -16.11
N ASP A 155 8.90 -14.92 -15.56
CA ASP A 155 8.18 -16.00 -16.25
C ASP A 155 6.66 -15.76 -16.34
N LEU A 156 6.14 -14.79 -15.59
CA LEU A 156 4.70 -14.45 -15.55
C LEU A 156 4.36 -13.10 -16.17
N ILE A 157 5.31 -12.16 -16.15
CA ILE A 157 5.06 -10.79 -16.56
C ILE A 157 6.33 -10.12 -17.07
N LEU A 158 6.19 -9.38 -18.16
CA LEU A 158 7.18 -8.42 -18.61
C LEU A 158 6.80 -7.04 -18.09
N VAL A 159 7.75 -6.32 -17.51
CA VAL A 159 7.58 -4.96 -16.99
C VAL A 159 8.48 -4.01 -17.74
N GLU A 160 7.90 -2.91 -18.21
CA GLU A 160 8.59 -1.75 -18.78
C GLU A 160 8.29 -0.54 -17.89
N LEU A 161 9.25 0.35 -17.72
CA LEU A 161 9.04 1.66 -17.08
C LEU A 161 9.21 2.74 -18.15
N LEU A 162 8.16 3.52 -18.38
CA LEU A 162 8.10 4.48 -19.49
C LEU A 162 7.90 5.91 -18.98
N ASP A 163 8.54 6.86 -19.68
CA ASP A 163 8.33 8.29 -19.50
C ASP A 163 7.01 8.78 -20.15
N GLU A 164 6.78 10.08 -20.12
CA GLU A 164 5.61 10.70 -20.77
C GLU A 164 5.63 10.59 -22.29
N GLN A 165 6.81 10.45 -22.90
CA GLN A 165 7.04 10.32 -24.35
C GLN A 165 7.02 8.85 -24.82
N ASN A 166 6.78 7.91 -23.91
CA ASN A 166 6.78 6.45 -24.13
C ASN A 166 8.17 5.84 -24.38
N ASN A 167 9.23 6.52 -23.98
CA ASN A 167 10.57 5.94 -24.00
C ASN A 167 10.83 5.20 -22.66
N PRO A 168 11.63 4.14 -22.68
CA PRO A 168 12.13 3.52 -21.45
C PRO A 168 12.92 4.54 -20.61
N VAL A 169 12.63 4.60 -19.31
CA VAL A 169 13.42 5.42 -18.39
C VAL A 169 14.74 4.72 -18.01
N ALA A 170 15.72 5.50 -17.60
CA ALA A 170 16.96 4.95 -17.08
C ALA A 170 16.75 4.25 -15.72
N GLU A 171 17.71 3.38 -15.34
CA GLU A 171 17.68 2.75 -14.03
C GLU A 171 17.74 3.80 -12.91
N GLY A 172 16.88 3.65 -11.92
CA GLY A 172 16.77 4.60 -10.81
C GLY A 172 15.88 5.80 -11.08
N GLU A 173 15.33 5.94 -12.28
CA GLU A 173 14.37 6.99 -12.62
C GLU A 173 12.91 6.52 -12.47
N GLU A 174 12.03 7.49 -12.22
CA GLU A 174 10.58 7.26 -12.13
C GLU A 174 10.00 6.99 -13.52
N GLY A 175 9.21 5.91 -13.63
CA GLY A 175 8.50 5.59 -14.86
C GLY A 175 7.12 5.00 -14.59
N GLU A 176 6.22 5.17 -15.56
CA GLU A 176 4.92 4.49 -15.55
C GLU A 176 5.11 3.00 -15.77
N VAL A 177 4.57 2.20 -14.88
CA VAL A 177 4.60 0.74 -14.97
C VAL A 177 3.70 0.29 -16.14
N VAL A 178 4.31 -0.29 -17.15
CA VAL A 178 3.64 -0.88 -18.30
C VAL A 178 3.92 -2.37 -18.31
N ILE A 179 2.88 -3.18 -18.44
CA ILE A 179 3.00 -4.63 -18.27
C ILE A 179 2.51 -5.40 -19.48
N THR A 180 3.16 -6.53 -19.73
CA THR A 180 2.67 -7.57 -20.64
C THR A 180 2.54 -8.87 -19.86
N THR A 181 1.34 -9.44 -19.80
CA THR A 181 1.10 -10.71 -19.11
C THR A 181 1.56 -11.89 -19.97
N LEU A 182 2.27 -12.83 -19.36
CA LEU A 182 2.78 -14.02 -20.05
C LEU A 182 1.93 -15.26 -19.72
N GLY A 183 1.61 -16.05 -20.72
CA GLY A 183 0.83 -17.30 -20.55
C GLY A 183 -0.65 -17.12 -20.21
N VAL A 184 -1.16 -15.89 -20.14
CA VAL A 184 -2.58 -15.61 -19.89
C VAL A 184 -3.37 -15.75 -21.19
N ARG A 185 -4.41 -16.59 -21.19
CA ARG A 185 -5.23 -16.88 -22.38
C ARG A 185 -6.57 -16.16 -22.38
N GLY A 186 -7.20 -15.99 -21.22
CA GLY A 186 -8.55 -15.44 -21.11
C GLY A 186 -8.61 -13.94 -21.43
N MET A 187 -7.69 -13.17 -20.90
CA MET A 187 -7.54 -11.74 -21.14
C MET A 187 -6.05 -11.38 -21.14
N PRO A 188 -5.32 -11.67 -22.24
CA PRO A 188 -3.93 -11.29 -22.33
C PRO A 188 -3.80 -9.77 -22.44
N LEU A 189 -2.89 -9.19 -21.65
CA LEU A 189 -2.58 -7.77 -21.72
C LEU A 189 -1.23 -7.58 -22.39
N LEU A 190 -1.20 -6.77 -23.44
CA LEU A 190 0.00 -6.38 -24.17
C LEU A 190 0.27 -4.91 -23.94
N ARG A 191 1.42 -4.58 -23.34
CA ARG A 191 1.83 -3.22 -22.98
C ARG A 191 0.72 -2.42 -22.31
N PHE A 192 0.07 -3.03 -21.34
CA PHE A 192 -1.00 -2.40 -20.57
C PHE A 192 -0.41 -1.38 -19.58
N ARG A 193 -0.89 -0.15 -19.68
CA ARG A 193 -0.50 0.95 -18.80
C ARG A 193 -1.27 0.86 -17.50
N THR A 194 -0.57 0.63 -16.38
CA THR A 194 -1.21 0.53 -15.07
C THR A 194 -1.61 1.89 -14.52
N GLY A 195 -0.95 2.94 -14.99
CA GLY A 195 -1.03 4.28 -14.41
C GLY A 195 -0.24 4.45 -13.13
N ASP A 196 0.35 3.39 -12.57
CA ASP A 196 1.19 3.46 -11.37
C ASP A 196 2.62 3.87 -11.75
N ILE A 197 3.26 4.71 -10.94
CA ILE A 197 4.63 5.19 -11.10
C ILE A 197 5.52 4.46 -10.11
N CYS A 198 6.60 3.85 -10.62
CA CYS A 198 7.61 3.16 -9.81
C CYS A 198 9.02 3.49 -10.31
N ILE A 199 10.03 3.10 -9.53
CA ILE A 199 11.43 3.08 -9.91
C ILE A 199 11.87 1.62 -10.10
N GLY A 200 12.62 1.34 -11.15
CA GLY A 200 13.15 0.01 -11.46
C GLY A 200 14.62 -0.14 -11.09
N TYR A 201 15.00 -1.33 -10.63
CA TYR A 201 16.37 -1.69 -10.28
C TYR A 201 16.70 -3.05 -10.91
N THR A 202 17.79 -3.09 -11.70
CA THR A 202 18.22 -4.29 -12.43
C THR A 202 19.40 -4.99 -11.76
N GLU A 203 20.04 -4.35 -10.80
CA GLU A 203 21.13 -4.94 -10.03
C GLU A 203 20.69 -6.24 -9.34
N ARG A 204 21.60 -7.21 -9.28
CA ARG A 204 21.34 -8.48 -8.59
C ARG A 204 21.09 -8.24 -7.10
N CYS A 205 19.99 -8.75 -6.60
CA CYS A 205 19.68 -8.68 -5.18
C CYS A 205 20.59 -9.60 -4.35
N ALA A 206 20.89 -9.20 -3.12
CA ALA A 206 21.64 -10.01 -2.17
C ALA A 206 20.96 -11.36 -1.84
N CYS A 207 19.64 -11.49 -2.06
CA CYS A 207 18.93 -12.77 -1.97
C CYS A 207 19.29 -13.77 -3.07
N GLY A 208 20.11 -13.37 -4.04
CA GLY A 208 20.56 -14.19 -5.16
C GLY A 208 19.71 -14.09 -6.44
N ARG A 209 18.51 -13.47 -6.38
CA ARG A 209 17.66 -13.23 -7.56
C ARG A 209 18.23 -12.13 -8.44
N GLY A 210 18.21 -12.36 -9.77
CA GLY A 210 18.67 -11.41 -10.78
C GLY A 210 17.52 -10.76 -11.57
N THR A 211 16.27 -10.94 -11.14
CA THR A 211 15.13 -10.30 -11.80
C THR A 211 15.01 -8.84 -11.39
N MET A 212 14.44 -7.99 -12.28
CA MET A 212 14.14 -6.60 -11.96
C MET A 212 13.38 -6.52 -10.63
N ARG A 213 13.68 -5.47 -9.88
CA ARG A 213 12.92 -5.10 -8.67
C ARG A 213 12.24 -3.76 -8.89
N LEU A 214 11.04 -3.62 -8.35
CA LEU A 214 10.31 -2.36 -8.34
C LEU A 214 10.28 -1.76 -6.94
N SER A 215 10.41 -0.44 -6.86
CA SER A 215 10.08 0.32 -5.64
C SER A 215 8.61 0.14 -5.25
N SER A 216 8.23 0.63 -4.10
CA SER A 216 6.83 0.92 -3.81
C SER A 216 6.26 1.89 -4.84
N VAL A 217 4.94 1.82 -5.05
CA VAL A 217 4.25 2.77 -5.93
C VAL A 217 4.37 4.18 -5.36
N ILE A 218 5.00 5.07 -6.11
CA ILE A 218 5.21 6.48 -5.75
C ILE A 218 3.89 7.24 -5.85
N GLY A 219 3.09 6.91 -6.87
CA GLY A 219 1.81 7.54 -7.12
C GLY A 219 1.15 7.00 -8.38
N ARG A 220 0.03 7.63 -8.74
CA ARG A 220 -0.67 7.33 -9.99
C ARG A 220 -0.60 8.51 -10.93
N LYS A 221 -0.28 8.25 -12.20
CA LYS A 221 -0.19 9.28 -13.25
C LYS A 221 -1.45 10.14 -13.34
N GLY A 222 -2.64 9.51 -13.28
CA GLY A 222 -3.91 10.22 -13.27
C GLY A 222 -4.21 11.00 -11.98
N GLN A 223 -3.42 10.82 -10.93
CA GLN A 223 -3.54 11.54 -9.66
C GLN A 223 -2.37 12.48 -9.41
N MET A 224 -1.51 12.68 -10.41
CA MET A 224 -0.42 13.64 -10.33
C MET A 224 -0.99 15.04 -10.17
N ILE A 225 -0.43 15.81 -9.24
CA ILE A 225 -0.85 17.16 -8.90
C ILE A 225 0.28 18.12 -9.28
N LYS A 226 0.00 19.10 -10.13
CA LYS A 226 0.94 20.17 -10.48
C LYS A 226 0.58 21.44 -9.71
N PHE A 227 1.10 21.56 -8.49
CA PHE A 227 0.76 22.65 -7.58
C PHE A 227 1.95 23.60 -7.37
N LYS A 228 1.77 24.89 -7.74
CA LYS A 228 2.80 25.95 -7.58
C LYS A 228 4.19 25.55 -8.10
N GLY A 229 4.23 24.90 -9.27
CA GLY A 229 5.50 24.48 -9.91
C GLY A 229 6.12 23.21 -9.34
N THR A 230 5.46 22.57 -8.37
CA THR A 230 5.90 21.29 -7.81
C THR A 230 4.98 20.16 -8.28
N THR A 231 5.57 19.04 -8.69
CA THR A 231 4.83 17.79 -8.97
C THR A 231 4.69 17.01 -7.69
N LEU A 232 3.46 16.64 -7.35
CA LEU A 232 3.12 15.93 -6.13
C LEU A 232 2.25 14.71 -6.46
N TYR A 233 2.35 13.69 -5.61
CA TYR A 233 1.47 12.53 -5.64
C TYR A 233 0.76 12.37 -4.29
N PRO A 234 -0.51 11.93 -4.26
CA PRO A 234 -1.27 11.79 -3.02
C PRO A 234 -0.57 10.99 -1.91
N PRO A 235 0.17 9.89 -2.17
CA PRO A 235 0.87 9.15 -1.13
C PRO A 235 1.85 9.99 -0.30
N ALA A 236 2.59 10.90 -0.94
CA ALA A 236 3.49 11.80 -0.22
C ALA A 236 2.75 12.78 0.71
N LEU A 237 1.55 13.20 0.30
CA LEU A 237 0.71 14.07 1.12
C LEU A 237 0.09 13.31 2.31
N TYR A 238 -0.26 12.02 2.11
CA TYR A 238 -0.74 11.16 3.20
C TYR A 238 0.35 11.00 4.27
N ASP A 239 1.58 10.69 3.83
CA ASP A 239 2.72 10.51 4.72
C ASP A 239 2.96 11.74 5.60
N ILE A 240 2.84 12.94 5.03
CA ILE A 240 2.95 14.19 5.79
C ILE A 240 1.84 14.31 6.84
N LEU A 241 0.58 14.12 6.44
CA LEU A 241 -0.58 14.31 7.33
C LEU A 241 -0.62 13.28 8.47
N GLU A 242 -0.20 12.05 8.20
CA GLU A 242 -0.15 10.98 9.19
C GLU A 242 0.94 11.18 10.26
N ASN A 243 1.93 12.04 9.96
CA ASN A 243 2.99 12.42 10.90
C ASN A 243 2.71 13.70 11.70
N ILE A 244 1.59 14.39 11.49
CA ILE A 244 1.26 15.61 12.24
C ILE A 244 0.42 15.25 13.48
N PRO A 245 0.95 15.42 14.71
CA PRO A 245 0.19 15.18 15.93
C PRO A 245 -1.06 16.08 15.97
N GLY A 246 -2.21 15.48 16.24
CA GLY A 246 -3.50 16.21 16.28
C GLY A 246 -4.33 16.06 15.01
N VAL A 247 -3.80 15.57 13.91
CA VAL A 247 -4.58 15.14 12.74
C VAL A 247 -5.17 13.76 13.04
N SER A 248 -6.49 13.67 13.20
CA SER A 248 -7.17 12.40 13.48
C SER A 248 -7.52 11.66 12.19
N ASN A 249 -8.03 12.38 11.21
CA ASN A 249 -8.34 11.90 9.86
C ASN A 249 -8.39 13.06 8.87
N TYR A 250 -8.41 12.77 7.57
CA TYR A 250 -8.33 13.79 6.54
C TYR A 250 -8.85 13.32 5.19
N ILE A 251 -9.23 14.28 4.35
CA ILE A 251 -9.45 14.09 2.90
C ILE A 251 -8.69 15.18 2.17
N ILE A 252 -7.95 14.79 1.13
CA ILE A 252 -7.28 15.71 0.21
C ILE A 252 -8.16 15.88 -1.01
N GLU A 253 -8.60 17.08 -1.26
CA GLU A 253 -9.36 17.46 -2.45
C GLU A 253 -8.45 18.24 -3.41
N VAL A 254 -8.48 17.87 -4.69
CA VAL A 254 -7.75 18.58 -5.73
C VAL A 254 -8.73 19.04 -6.79
N PHE A 255 -8.62 20.29 -7.20
CA PHE A 255 -9.46 20.90 -8.24
C PHE A 255 -8.65 21.86 -9.09
N THR A 256 -9.17 22.21 -10.26
CA THR A 256 -8.57 23.21 -11.14
C THR A 256 -8.95 24.60 -10.67
N GLY A 257 -7.96 25.41 -10.31
CA GLY A 257 -8.17 26.80 -9.94
C GLY A 257 -8.47 27.71 -11.12
N SER A 258 -8.82 28.97 -10.85
CA SER A 258 -9.19 29.98 -11.85
C SER A 258 -8.10 30.27 -12.90
N LEU A 259 -6.84 29.97 -12.57
CA LEU A 259 -5.70 30.13 -13.48
C LEU A 259 -5.32 28.84 -14.22
N GLY A 260 -6.17 27.80 -14.20
CA GLY A 260 -5.90 26.50 -14.83
C GLY A 260 -4.82 25.67 -14.14
N THR A 261 -4.41 26.03 -12.92
CA THR A 261 -3.44 25.30 -12.11
C THR A 261 -4.16 24.48 -11.04
N ASP A 262 -3.57 23.34 -10.66
CA ASP A 262 -4.11 22.54 -9.58
C ASP A 262 -4.13 23.31 -8.26
N GLN A 263 -5.19 23.12 -7.49
CA GLN A 263 -5.36 23.61 -6.13
C GLN A 263 -5.57 22.43 -5.20
N ILE A 264 -5.04 22.52 -3.98
CA ILE A 264 -5.15 21.46 -2.97
C ILE A 264 -5.84 22.03 -1.74
N VAL A 265 -6.91 21.36 -1.31
CA VAL A 265 -7.57 21.59 -0.02
C VAL A 265 -7.40 20.36 0.86
N LEU A 266 -6.89 20.58 2.06
CA LEU A 266 -6.80 19.57 3.11
C LEU A 266 -8.01 19.72 4.03
N ARG A 267 -8.97 18.80 3.97
CA ARG A 267 -10.05 18.72 4.95
C ARG A 267 -9.59 17.84 6.10
N ILE A 268 -9.42 18.44 7.26
CA ILE A 268 -8.77 17.80 8.41
C ILE A 268 -9.77 17.66 9.56
N GLY A 269 -9.97 16.41 9.99
CA GLY A 269 -10.66 16.09 11.22
C GLY A 269 -9.71 16.19 12.40
N SER A 270 -9.95 17.14 13.29
CA SER A 270 -9.10 17.37 14.47
C SER A 270 -9.92 17.95 15.62
N ALA A 271 -9.45 17.70 16.84
CA ALA A 271 -9.91 18.41 18.03
C ALA A 271 -9.29 19.82 18.12
N ARG A 272 -8.08 20.01 17.58
CA ARG A 272 -7.41 21.31 17.45
C ARG A 272 -7.84 21.97 16.15
N ARG A 273 -8.35 23.19 16.21
CA ARG A 273 -8.85 23.92 15.03
C ARG A 273 -8.46 25.40 15.06
N ASP A 274 -7.39 25.71 15.79
CA ASP A 274 -6.87 27.06 15.96
C ASP A 274 -5.90 27.45 14.83
N GLU A 275 -5.67 28.75 14.66
CA GLU A 275 -4.75 29.30 13.66
C GLU A 275 -3.30 28.81 13.83
N ALA A 276 -2.87 28.53 15.07
CA ALA A 276 -1.53 28.02 15.34
C ALA A 276 -1.36 26.61 14.77
N PHE A 277 -2.37 25.77 14.88
CA PHE A 277 -2.36 24.43 14.30
C PHE A 277 -2.43 24.45 12.77
N GLU A 278 -3.25 25.35 12.20
CA GLU A 278 -3.26 25.57 10.74
C GLU A 278 -1.88 25.96 10.22
N LYS A 279 -1.21 26.88 10.93
CA LYS A 279 0.15 27.32 10.59
C LYS A 279 1.15 26.15 10.70
N GLU A 280 1.08 25.34 11.77
CA GLU A 280 1.92 24.15 11.98
C GLU A 280 1.81 23.18 10.80
N ILE A 281 0.58 22.90 10.34
CA ILE A 281 0.33 22.05 9.17
C ILE A 281 0.95 22.66 7.91
N LYS A 282 0.68 23.93 7.63
CA LYS A 282 1.20 24.61 6.44
C LYS A 282 2.73 24.69 6.43
N ASP A 283 3.36 24.90 7.58
CA ASP A 283 4.82 24.97 7.71
C ASP A 283 5.44 23.58 7.52
N THR A 284 4.80 22.52 8.02
CA THR A 284 5.21 21.14 7.78
C THR A 284 5.18 20.81 6.29
N PHE A 285 4.10 21.16 5.59
CA PHE A 285 4.00 20.98 4.14
C PHE A 285 5.07 21.77 3.37
N ARG A 286 5.33 23.04 3.76
CA ARG A 286 6.41 23.83 3.15
C ARG A 286 7.77 23.17 3.30
N SER A 287 8.06 22.63 4.47
CA SER A 287 9.35 21.99 4.77
C SER A 287 9.55 20.69 3.99
N LYS A 288 8.49 19.90 3.80
CA LYS A 288 8.55 18.57 3.18
C LYS A 288 8.39 18.60 1.66
N VAL A 289 7.44 19.39 1.15
CA VAL A 289 7.06 19.41 -0.27
C VAL A 289 7.09 20.82 -0.88
N ARG A 290 7.65 21.80 -0.20
CA ARG A 290 7.86 23.20 -0.64
C ARG A 290 6.59 23.98 -0.98
N VAL A 291 5.42 23.46 -0.68
CA VAL A 291 4.13 24.11 -0.94
C VAL A 291 3.27 24.07 0.32
N ALA A 292 2.30 24.98 0.41
CA ALA A 292 1.32 25.03 1.49
C ALA A 292 -0.09 24.97 0.88
N PRO A 293 -0.79 23.84 1.05
CA PRO A 293 -2.20 23.73 0.69
C PRO A 293 -3.11 24.61 1.55
N GLU A 294 -4.35 24.78 1.11
CA GLU A 294 -5.41 25.31 1.95
C GLU A 294 -5.82 24.28 3.01
N VAL A 295 -6.12 24.72 4.24
CA VAL A 295 -6.52 23.84 5.34
C VAL A 295 -7.93 24.23 5.77
N VAL A 296 -8.82 23.24 5.85
CA VAL A 296 -10.19 23.37 6.33
C VAL A 296 -10.41 22.34 7.44
N PHE A 297 -10.72 22.82 8.64
CA PHE A 297 -11.04 21.95 9.77
C PHE A 297 -12.49 21.53 9.77
N GLU A 298 -12.72 20.25 9.98
CA GLU A 298 -14.03 19.61 10.00
C GLU A 298 -14.16 18.71 11.25
N PRO A 299 -15.40 18.35 11.67
CA PRO A 299 -15.58 17.35 12.70
C PRO A 299 -14.98 16.00 12.30
N VAL A 300 -14.32 15.32 13.25
CA VAL A 300 -13.69 14.02 13.02
C VAL A 300 -14.68 12.99 12.46
N GLU A 301 -15.90 12.96 13.02
CA GLU A 301 -16.96 12.05 12.60
C GLU A 301 -17.44 12.33 11.17
N TYR A 302 -17.44 13.60 10.75
CA TYR A 302 -17.81 13.99 9.39
C TYR A 302 -16.80 13.47 8.37
N ILE A 303 -15.52 13.68 8.63
CA ILE A 303 -14.44 13.15 7.78
C ILE A 303 -14.47 11.61 7.77
N ALA A 304 -14.64 10.96 8.92
CA ALA A 304 -14.73 9.49 9.00
C ALA A 304 -15.84 8.92 8.11
N LYS A 305 -17.02 9.56 8.11
CA LYS A 305 -18.14 9.14 7.22
C LYS A 305 -17.80 9.32 5.74
N LYS A 306 -17.13 10.41 5.38
CA LYS A 306 -16.69 10.66 3.99
C LYS A 306 -15.60 9.67 3.56
N GLN A 307 -14.67 9.33 4.46
CA GLN A 307 -13.62 8.35 4.17
C GLN A 307 -14.15 6.94 3.96
N MET A 308 -15.23 6.57 4.65
CA MET A 308 -15.82 5.23 4.59
C MET A 308 -17.30 5.27 4.19
N PRO A 309 -17.62 5.59 2.92
CA PRO A 309 -18.98 5.47 2.43
C PRO A 309 -19.51 4.04 2.57
N GLN A 310 -20.84 3.89 2.72
CA GLN A 310 -21.47 2.58 2.75
C GLN A 310 -21.02 1.75 1.54
N MET A 311 -20.62 0.50 1.78
CA MET A 311 -20.09 -0.45 0.79
C MET A 311 -18.66 -0.16 0.28
N SER A 312 -17.95 0.87 0.73
CA SER A 312 -16.54 1.04 0.40
C SER A 312 -15.67 0.00 1.12
N ARG A 313 -14.69 -0.55 0.41
CA ARG A 313 -13.70 -1.49 0.99
C ARG A 313 -12.42 -0.80 1.42
N LYS A 314 -12.16 0.38 0.88
CA LYS A 314 -10.96 1.19 1.14
C LYS A 314 -11.37 2.58 1.59
N GLN A 315 -10.54 3.17 2.45
CA GLN A 315 -10.70 4.56 2.81
C GLN A 315 -10.46 5.48 1.61
N ILE A 316 -11.34 6.46 1.45
CA ILE A 316 -11.17 7.54 0.47
C ILE A 316 -10.37 8.64 1.15
N LYS A 317 -9.08 8.73 0.85
CA LYS A 317 -8.19 9.78 1.36
C LYS A 317 -7.96 10.91 0.35
N PHE A 318 -8.28 10.65 -0.92
CA PHE A 318 -8.06 11.57 -2.04
C PHE A 318 -9.31 11.66 -2.91
N VAL A 319 -9.71 12.88 -3.25
CA VAL A 319 -10.84 13.18 -4.15
C VAL A 319 -10.34 14.13 -5.23
N ASP A 320 -10.34 13.66 -6.46
CA ASP A 320 -10.02 14.46 -7.63
C ASP A 320 -11.30 15.13 -8.16
N LEU A 321 -11.37 16.42 -8.00
CA LEU A 321 -12.48 17.28 -8.45
C LEU A 321 -12.12 18.07 -9.71
N ARG A 322 -10.95 17.80 -10.31
CA ARG A 322 -10.57 18.43 -11.58
C ARG A 322 -11.50 17.96 -12.68
N GLU A 323 -11.91 18.86 -13.55
CA GLU A 323 -12.66 18.48 -14.74
C GLU A 323 -11.80 17.53 -15.58
N GLN A 324 -12.27 16.32 -15.78
CA GLN A 324 -11.63 15.38 -16.70
C GLN A 324 -11.83 15.95 -18.12
N THR A 325 -10.79 16.53 -18.66
CA THR A 325 -10.75 16.84 -20.09
C THR A 325 -10.86 15.51 -20.83
N LYS A 326 -12.00 15.29 -21.45
CA LYS A 326 -12.30 14.11 -22.27
C LYS A 326 -11.45 14.07 -23.53
#